data_0b699a142ca8622a983944a64635685f
#
_entry.id   0b699a142ca8622a983944a64635685f
#
_cell.length_a   1.000
_cell.length_b   1.000
_cell.length_c   1.000
_cell.angle_alpha   90.00
_cell.angle_beta   90.00
_cell.angle_gamma   90.00
#
_symmetry.space_group_name_H-M   'P 1'
#
loop_
_entity.id
_entity.type
_entity.pdbx_description
1 polymer ?
#
loop_
_entity_poly.entity_id
_entity_poly.type
_entity_poly.pdbx_seq_one_letter_code
_entity_poly.pdbx_strand_id
1 'polypeptide(L)'
;MIVTAPGASTTIHVEDVKKAEKMIKESSLFITQLETNMECTLYGLKTAKEAGVTTILNPAPAAELPEEIYQYTDFITPNETECEFYTGILRKDFSDIREWASSSAEYLKNKGVKNVLITLGSKGVYFKNQESEFIVPAMKVKAVDTTAAGDSFHGGFAYGLMQEMDME
;
A
#
# COMPACT_ATOMS: atom_id res chain seq x y z
N MET A 1 18.02 10.68 9.28
CA MET A 1 18.15 10.80 7.82
C MET A 1 18.49 9.42 7.29
N ILE A 2 17.66 8.87 6.42
CA ILE A 2 17.92 7.58 5.76
C ILE A 2 18.60 7.90 4.42
N VAL A 3 19.74 7.26 4.15
CA VAL A 3 20.44 7.36 2.89
C VAL A 3 20.41 5.98 2.24
N THR A 4 19.78 5.87 1.08
CA THR A 4 19.67 4.62 0.33
C THR A 4 20.55 4.67 -0.92
N ALA A 5 21.17 3.54 -1.24
CA ALA A 5 21.80 3.30 -2.54
C ALA A 5 20.97 2.23 -3.27
N PRO A 6 20.10 2.63 -4.19
CA PRO A 6 19.08 1.72 -4.74
C PRO A 6 19.67 0.55 -5.53
N GLY A 7 20.90 0.68 -6.02
CA GLY A 7 21.64 -0.42 -6.63
C GLY A 7 20.83 -1.13 -7.74
N ALA A 8 20.68 -2.43 -7.62
CA ALA A 8 20.03 -3.27 -8.62
C ALA A 8 18.53 -2.98 -8.78
N SER A 9 17.85 -2.39 -7.79
CA SER A 9 16.41 -2.12 -7.88
C SER A 9 16.05 -1.14 -9.01
N THR A 10 16.97 -0.25 -9.37
CA THR A 10 16.79 0.69 -10.48
C THR A 10 17.19 0.13 -11.86
N THR A 11 17.75 -1.07 -11.91
CA THR A 11 18.16 -1.73 -13.17
C THR A 11 17.17 -2.79 -13.64
N ILE A 12 16.09 -3.01 -12.89
CA ILE A 12 15.01 -3.92 -13.31
C ILE A 12 14.23 -3.25 -14.44
N HIS A 13 13.97 -4.01 -15.50
CA HIS A 13 13.19 -3.59 -16.65
C HIS A 13 11.90 -4.45 -16.76
N VAL A 14 10.92 -3.96 -17.51
CA VAL A 14 9.66 -4.67 -17.76
C VAL A 14 9.89 -6.09 -18.28
N GLU A 15 10.93 -6.29 -19.11
CA GLU A 15 11.29 -7.63 -19.62
C GLU A 15 11.69 -8.62 -18.52
N ASP A 16 12.21 -8.14 -17.40
CA ASP A 16 12.52 -9.00 -16.25
C ASP A 16 11.25 -9.40 -15.51
N VAL A 17 10.30 -8.48 -15.37
CA VAL A 17 8.98 -8.78 -14.80
C VAL A 17 8.20 -9.73 -15.70
N LYS A 18 8.29 -9.59 -17.03
CA LYS A 18 7.70 -10.55 -17.99
C LYS A 18 8.21 -11.98 -17.81
N LYS A 19 9.48 -12.16 -17.50
CA LYS A 19 10.04 -13.50 -17.20
C LYS A 19 9.39 -14.13 -15.97
N ALA A 20 8.90 -13.32 -15.03
CA ALA A 20 8.21 -13.75 -13.81
C ALA A 20 6.67 -13.83 -13.97
N GLU A 21 6.09 -13.51 -15.14
CA GLU A 21 4.63 -13.47 -15.34
C GLU A 21 3.91 -14.72 -14.85
N LYS A 22 4.44 -15.90 -15.17
CA LYS A 22 3.83 -17.15 -14.75
C LYS A 22 3.74 -17.24 -13.22
N MET A 23 4.82 -16.88 -12.52
CA MET A 23 4.85 -16.85 -11.06
C MET A 23 3.85 -15.85 -10.49
N ILE A 24 3.77 -14.65 -11.08
CA ILE A 24 2.80 -13.62 -10.67
C ILE A 24 1.37 -14.13 -10.83
N LYS A 25 1.04 -14.71 -11.98
CA LYS A 25 -0.31 -15.19 -12.30
C LYS A 25 -0.75 -16.41 -11.47
N GLU A 26 0.20 -17.21 -10.99
CA GLU A 26 -0.05 -18.39 -10.16
C GLU A 26 0.03 -18.10 -8.64
N SER A 27 0.35 -16.86 -8.25
CA SER A 27 0.41 -16.46 -6.84
C SER A 27 -0.99 -16.14 -6.27
N SER A 28 -1.14 -16.26 -4.95
CA SER A 28 -2.38 -15.88 -4.26
C SER A 28 -2.47 -14.38 -4.03
N LEU A 29 -1.29 -13.71 -3.96
CA LEU A 29 -1.19 -12.30 -3.66
C LEU A 29 0.07 -11.71 -4.30
N PHE A 30 -0.05 -10.49 -4.81
CA PHE A 30 1.06 -9.69 -5.34
C PHE A 30 1.20 -8.40 -4.53
N ILE A 31 2.36 -8.21 -3.92
CA ILE A 31 2.68 -7.00 -3.15
C ILE A 31 3.87 -6.29 -3.78
N THR A 32 3.80 -4.98 -3.88
CA THR A 32 4.85 -4.15 -4.44
C THR A 32 4.93 -2.78 -3.76
N GLN A 33 6.07 -2.13 -3.93
CA GLN A 33 6.40 -0.79 -3.46
C GLN A 33 6.81 0.09 -4.64
N LEU A 34 7.33 1.29 -4.37
CA LEU A 34 7.81 2.24 -5.38
C LEU A 34 9.36 2.35 -5.39
N GLU A 35 10.04 1.31 -4.97
CA GLU A 35 11.52 1.26 -4.95
C GLU A 35 12.14 0.70 -6.23
N THR A 36 11.31 0.35 -7.21
CA THR A 36 11.72 -0.07 -8.56
C THR A 36 11.22 0.91 -9.60
N ASN A 37 11.55 0.68 -10.87
CA ASN A 37 11.01 1.50 -11.96
C ASN A 37 9.48 1.43 -11.99
N MET A 38 8.83 2.59 -12.11
CA MET A 38 7.36 2.71 -12.10
C MET A 38 6.69 1.81 -13.15
N GLU A 39 7.30 1.69 -14.33
CA GLU A 39 6.79 0.83 -15.40
C GLU A 39 6.76 -0.66 -14.97
N CYS A 40 7.75 -1.10 -14.19
CA CYS A 40 7.81 -2.47 -13.66
C CYS A 40 6.73 -2.69 -12.62
N THR A 41 6.55 -1.74 -11.70
CA THR A 41 5.50 -1.76 -10.67
C THR A 41 4.12 -1.82 -11.32
N LEU A 42 3.84 -0.94 -12.28
CA LEU A 42 2.57 -0.91 -13.00
C LEU A 42 2.32 -2.21 -13.78
N TYR A 43 3.34 -2.69 -14.50
CA TYR A 43 3.23 -3.94 -15.26
C TYR A 43 2.94 -5.14 -14.36
N GLY A 44 3.61 -5.24 -13.21
CA GLY A 44 3.38 -6.30 -12.23
C GLY A 44 1.96 -6.27 -11.65
N LEU A 45 1.50 -5.09 -11.20
CA LEU A 45 0.15 -4.89 -10.67
C LEU A 45 -0.92 -5.26 -11.72
N LYS A 46 -0.76 -4.78 -12.95
CA LYS A 46 -1.66 -5.10 -14.05
C LYS A 46 -1.71 -6.59 -14.34
N THR A 47 -0.54 -7.23 -14.47
CA THR A 47 -0.43 -8.68 -14.72
C THR A 47 -1.11 -9.51 -13.62
N ALA A 48 -0.89 -9.16 -12.35
CA ALA A 48 -1.52 -9.81 -11.21
C ALA A 48 -3.05 -9.62 -11.24
N LYS A 49 -3.49 -8.38 -11.42
CA LYS A 49 -4.91 -8.04 -11.42
C LYS A 49 -5.70 -8.72 -12.52
N GLU A 50 -5.17 -8.72 -13.74
CA GLU A 50 -5.79 -9.39 -14.91
C GLU A 50 -5.87 -10.90 -14.74
N ALA A 51 -4.99 -11.50 -13.94
CA ALA A 51 -5.02 -12.92 -13.58
C ALA A 51 -5.92 -13.23 -12.37
N GLY A 52 -6.57 -12.25 -11.75
CA GLY A 52 -7.41 -12.43 -10.57
C GLY A 52 -6.63 -12.55 -9.26
N VAL A 53 -5.34 -12.24 -9.28
CA VAL A 53 -4.47 -12.23 -8.09
C VAL A 53 -4.74 -10.95 -7.29
N THR A 54 -4.90 -11.07 -5.97
CA THR A 54 -5.07 -9.92 -5.08
C THR A 54 -3.82 -9.04 -5.08
N THR A 55 -4.00 -7.73 -5.24
CA THR A 55 -2.88 -6.78 -5.36
C THR A 55 -2.81 -5.84 -4.17
N ILE A 56 -1.60 -5.64 -3.65
CA ILE A 56 -1.29 -4.66 -2.60
C ILE A 56 -0.21 -3.71 -3.12
N LEU A 57 -0.49 -2.41 -3.08
CA LEU A 57 0.47 -1.35 -3.33
C LEU A 57 0.80 -0.64 -2.01
N ASN A 58 2.04 -0.77 -1.56
CA ASN A 58 2.62 0.15 -0.60
C ASN A 58 3.20 1.35 -1.37
N PRO A 59 2.58 2.54 -1.34
CA PRO A 59 2.98 3.65 -2.19
C PRO A 59 4.17 4.42 -1.59
N ALA A 60 5.21 3.69 -1.18
CA ALA A 60 6.45 4.17 -0.55
C ALA A 60 7.68 3.83 -1.40
N PRO A 61 8.67 4.72 -1.48
CA PRO A 61 8.61 6.13 -1.11
C PRO A 61 7.63 6.92 -1.99
N ALA A 62 7.05 8.00 -1.46
CA ALA A 62 6.08 8.81 -2.20
C ALA A 62 6.65 9.30 -3.54
N ALA A 63 5.96 9.00 -4.63
CA ALA A 63 6.30 9.38 -5.99
C ALA A 63 5.02 9.60 -6.80
N GLU A 64 5.11 10.34 -7.91
CA GLU A 64 3.96 10.50 -8.80
C GLU A 64 3.49 9.14 -9.35
N LEU A 65 2.18 8.89 -9.27
CA LEU A 65 1.56 7.66 -9.74
C LEU A 65 0.79 7.91 -11.04
N PRO A 66 0.93 7.03 -12.05
CA PRO A 66 0.04 7.02 -13.19
C PRO A 66 -1.40 6.78 -12.73
N GLU A 67 -2.37 7.52 -13.25
CA GLU A 67 -3.79 7.37 -12.87
C GLU A 67 -4.30 5.94 -13.00
N GLU A 68 -3.82 5.21 -13.99
CA GLU A 68 -4.23 3.82 -14.21
C GLU A 68 -3.77 2.84 -13.12
N ILE A 69 -2.79 3.17 -12.27
CA ILE A 69 -2.29 2.26 -11.24
C ILE A 69 -3.36 1.94 -10.21
N TYR A 70 -4.24 2.90 -9.92
CA TYR A 70 -5.29 2.76 -8.90
C TYR A 70 -6.29 1.66 -9.25
N GLN A 71 -6.63 1.48 -10.52
CA GLN A 71 -7.55 0.41 -10.96
C GLN A 71 -6.97 -1.01 -10.85
N TYR A 72 -5.64 -1.12 -10.83
CA TYR A 72 -4.93 -2.39 -10.66
C TYR A 72 -4.57 -2.68 -9.20
N THR A 73 -5.01 -1.82 -8.27
CA THR A 73 -4.67 -1.91 -6.84
C THR A 73 -5.91 -2.30 -6.04
N ASP A 74 -5.93 -3.51 -5.46
CA ASP A 74 -7.00 -3.91 -4.55
C ASP A 74 -6.86 -3.27 -3.18
N PHE A 75 -5.62 -3.20 -2.66
CA PHE A 75 -5.29 -2.57 -1.39
C PHE A 75 -4.18 -1.55 -1.58
N ILE A 76 -4.40 -0.31 -1.15
CA ILE A 76 -3.35 0.70 -1.03
C ILE A 76 -3.07 0.99 0.44
N THR A 77 -1.77 1.09 0.80
CA THR A 77 -1.36 1.11 2.21
C THR A 77 -0.40 2.28 2.53
N PRO A 78 -0.80 3.53 2.30
CA PRO A 78 0.03 4.68 2.63
C PRO A 78 0.17 4.89 4.14
N ASN A 79 1.27 5.51 4.56
CA ASN A 79 1.36 6.15 5.87
C ASN A 79 0.75 7.56 5.84
N GLU A 80 0.78 8.29 6.99
CA GLU A 80 0.19 9.63 7.09
C GLU A 80 0.82 10.60 6.07
N THR A 81 2.14 10.61 5.91
CA THR A 81 2.87 11.50 4.99
C THR A 81 2.59 11.17 3.53
N GLU A 82 2.63 9.91 3.17
CA GLU A 82 2.30 9.44 1.83
C GLU A 82 0.85 9.73 1.48
N CYS A 83 -0.06 9.52 2.44
CA CYS A 83 -1.47 9.80 2.27
C CYS A 83 -1.72 11.29 1.97
N GLU A 84 -1.07 12.21 2.70
CA GLU A 84 -1.12 13.65 2.40
C GLU A 84 -0.56 13.96 1.01
N PHE A 85 0.52 13.30 0.61
CA PHE A 85 1.12 13.51 -0.71
C PHE A 85 0.17 13.12 -1.85
N TYR A 86 -0.49 11.96 -1.75
CA TYR A 86 -1.38 11.46 -2.81
C TYR A 86 -2.72 12.15 -2.87
N THR A 87 -3.23 12.60 -1.73
CA THR A 87 -4.57 13.17 -1.65
C THR A 87 -4.59 14.70 -1.66
N GLY A 88 -3.50 15.34 -1.25
CA GLY A 88 -3.45 16.77 -0.98
C GLY A 88 -4.23 17.20 0.26
N ILE A 89 -4.82 16.26 1.01
CA ILE A 89 -5.63 16.49 2.21
C ILE A 89 -4.70 16.49 3.42
N LEU A 90 -4.45 17.66 3.99
CA LEU A 90 -3.47 17.80 5.06
C LEU A 90 -4.05 17.43 6.42
N ARG A 91 -3.34 16.61 7.17
CA ARG A 91 -3.75 16.17 8.52
C ARG A 91 -4.00 17.35 9.48
N LYS A 92 -3.21 18.43 9.36
CA LYS A 92 -3.33 19.62 10.18
C LYS A 92 -4.67 20.37 10.06
N ASP A 93 -5.41 20.14 8.96
CA ASP A 93 -6.69 20.82 8.69
C ASP A 93 -7.88 20.13 9.38
N PHE A 94 -7.62 19.04 10.12
CA PHE A 94 -8.62 18.24 10.82
C PHE A 94 -8.30 18.14 12.32
N SER A 95 -9.33 18.27 13.15
CA SER A 95 -9.21 18.06 14.60
C SER A 95 -9.14 16.56 14.97
N ASP A 96 -9.83 15.73 14.21
CA ASP A 96 -9.88 14.30 14.41
C ASP A 96 -9.10 13.55 13.31
N ILE A 97 -8.30 12.57 13.73
CA ILE A 97 -7.52 11.73 12.81
C ILE A 97 -8.42 10.83 11.97
N ARG A 98 -9.55 10.39 12.52
CA ARG A 98 -10.50 9.53 11.82
C ARG A 98 -11.19 10.29 10.69
N GLU A 99 -11.59 11.54 10.92
CA GLU A 99 -12.19 12.39 9.89
C GLU A 99 -11.22 12.64 8.73
N TRP A 100 -9.96 12.94 9.05
CA TRP A 100 -8.91 13.08 8.06
C TRP A 100 -8.68 11.80 7.26
N ALA A 101 -8.52 10.68 7.95
CA ALA A 101 -8.28 9.39 7.31
C ALA A 101 -9.46 8.95 6.45
N SER A 102 -10.71 9.20 6.90
CA SER A 102 -11.92 8.92 6.13
C SER A 102 -11.98 9.73 4.84
N SER A 103 -11.70 11.05 4.91
CA SER A 103 -11.69 11.94 3.74
C SER A 103 -10.59 11.51 2.73
N SER A 104 -9.41 11.20 3.24
CA SER A 104 -8.28 10.75 2.43
C SER A 104 -8.53 9.39 1.77
N ALA A 105 -9.09 8.45 2.51
CA ALA A 105 -9.45 7.15 1.97
C ALA A 105 -10.56 7.25 0.91
N GLU A 106 -11.54 8.11 1.10
CA GLU A 106 -12.59 8.34 0.10
C GLU A 106 -12.01 8.90 -1.21
N TYR A 107 -11.05 9.83 -1.11
CA TYR A 107 -10.33 10.32 -2.29
C TYR A 107 -9.65 9.19 -3.07
N LEU A 108 -8.90 8.32 -2.38
CA LEU A 108 -8.20 7.19 -3.01
C LEU A 108 -9.17 6.16 -3.60
N LYS A 109 -10.29 5.90 -2.94
CA LYS A 109 -11.37 5.05 -3.48
C LYS A 109 -11.97 5.62 -4.75
N ASN A 110 -12.18 6.92 -4.81
CA ASN A 110 -12.68 7.61 -6.01
C ASN A 110 -11.69 7.56 -7.19
N LYS A 111 -10.39 7.28 -6.92
CA LYS A 111 -9.39 6.98 -7.95
C LYS A 111 -9.47 5.52 -8.47
N GLY A 112 -10.21 4.65 -7.82
CA GLY A 112 -10.42 3.27 -8.26
C GLY A 112 -9.92 2.18 -7.31
N VAL A 113 -9.29 2.53 -6.19
CA VAL A 113 -8.84 1.56 -5.19
C VAL A 113 -10.04 0.99 -4.43
N LYS A 114 -10.04 -0.33 -4.21
CA LYS A 114 -11.14 -0.98 -3.48
C LYS A 114 -11.02 -0.82 -1.96
N ASN A 115 -9.83 -1.02 -1.43
CA ASN A 115 -9.57 -1.04 0.01
C ASN A 115 -8.40 -0.11 0.34
N VAL A 116 -8.59 0.77 1.31
CA VAL A 116 -7.58 1.72 1.76
C VAL A 116 -7.22 1.43 3.21
N LEU A 117 -5.93 1.19 3.48
CA LEU A 117 -5.37 1.09 4.82
C LEU A 117 -4.40 2.24 5.02
N ILE A 118 -4.65 3.12 5.98
CA ILE A 118 -3.73 4.20 6.33
C ILE A 118 -3.04 3.84 7.63
N THR A 119 -1.70 3.66 7.58
CA THR A 119 -0.94 3.40 8.80
C THR A 119 -0.74 4.69 9.58
N LEU A 120 -1.11 4.68 10.88
CA LEU A 120 -1.16 5.85 11.77
C LEU A 120 -0.13 5.76 12.90
N GLY A 121 0.96 5.03 12.67
CA GLY A 121 2.03 4.81 13.64
C GLY A 121 1.48 4.22 14.96
N SER A 122 1.76 4.88 16.08
CA SER A 122 1.32 4.42 17.41
C SER A 122 -0.21 4.43 17.62
N LYS A 123 -0.97 5.00 16.70
CA LYS A 123 -2.43 5.03 16.75
C LYS A 123 -3.07 3.81 16.08
N GLY A 124 -2.28 3.04 15.32
CA GLY A 124 -2.73 1.83 14.65
C GLY A 124 -2.92 1.98 13.15
N VAL A 125 -3.94 1.37 12.61
CA VAL A 125 -4.26 1.38 11.17
C VAL A 125 -5.72 1.74 10.98
N TYR A 126 -5.98 2.70 10.12
CA TYR A 126 -7.32 3.01 9.63
C TYR A 126 -7.61 2.18 8.39
N PHE A 127 -8.78 1.56 8.34
CA PHE A 127 -9.28 0.82 7.19
C PHE A 127 -10.58 1.41 6.65
N LYS A 128 -10.71 1.45 5.33
CA LYS A 128 -11.97 1.77 4.66
C LYS A 128 -12.11 1.06 3.31
N ASN A 129 -13.27 0.45 3.11
CA ASN A 129 -13.72 -0.05 1.81
C ASN A 129 -15.18 0.41 1.54
N GLN A 130 -15.90 -0.32 0.69
CA GLN A 130 -17.30 -0.04 0.37
C GLN A 130 -18.24 -0.32 1.55
N GLU A 131 -17.94 -1.30 2.37
CA GLU A 131 -18.83 -1.89 3.37
C GLU A 131 -18.44 -1.55 4.81
N SER A 132 -17.15 -1.32 5.05
CA SER A 132 -16.57 -1.20 6.39
C SER A 132 -15.66 0.01 6.53
N GLU A 133 -15.67 0.59 7.73
CA GLU A 133 -14.77 1.67 8.14
C GLU A 133 -14.47 1.55 9.63
N PHE A 134 -13.18 1.33 9.98
CA PHE A 134 -12.74 1.19 11.36
C PHE A 134 -11.27 1.55 11.58
N ILE A 135 -10.85 1.64 12.83
CA ILE A 135 -9.45 1.77 13.24
C ILE A 135 -9.11 0.56 14.12
N VAL A 136 -8.06 -0.16 13.73
CA VAL A 136 -7.42 -1.16 14.58
C VAL A 136 -6.31 -0.45 15.37
N PRO A 137 -6.41 -0.39 16.71
CA PRO A 137 -5.40 0.29 17.51
C PRO A 137 -4.07 -0.46 17.52
N ALA A 138 -2.97 0.27 17.57
CA ALA A 138 -1.65 -0.34 17.69
C ALA A 138 -1.48 -1.04 19.05
N MET A 139 -0.78 -2.17 19.05
CA MET A 139 -0.33 -2.78 20.30
C MET A 139 0.68 -1.88 21.00
N LYS A 140 0.51 -1.73 22.32
CA LYS A 140 1.45 -0.93 23.13
C LYS A 140 2.76 -1.69 23.31
N VAL A 141 3.80 -1.20 22.66
CA VAL A 141 5.15 -1.76 22.75
C VAL A 141 6.16 -0.65 23.07
N LYS A 142 7.28 -1.02 23.66
CA LYS A 142 8.42 -0.10 23.78
C LYS A 142 9.24 -0.23 22.49
N ALA A 143 9.03 0.69 21.54
CA ALA A 143 9.80 0.73 20.33
C ALA A 143 11.27 1.04 20.64
N VAL A 144 12.17 0.21 20.12
CA VAL A 144 13.64 0.39 20.19
C VAL A 144 14.15 0.91 18.85
N ASP A 145 13.61 0.35 17.75
CA ASP A 145 13.89 0.76 16.38
C ASP A 145 12.59 0.59 15.57
N THR A 146 12.29 1.55 14.70
CA THR A 146 11.12 1.55 13.83
C THR A 146 11.46 1.25 12.37
N THR A 147 12.74 0.96 12.07
CA THR A 147 13.17 0.55 10.74
C THR A 147 12.41 -0.71 10.31
N ALA A 148 11.92 -0.73 9.08
CA ALA A 148 11.13 -1.82 8.52
C ALA A 148 9.80 -2.15 9.27
N ALA A 149 9.29 -1.23 10.10
CA ALA A 149 7.98 -1.44 10.74
C ALA A 149 6.85 -1.52 9.72
N GLY A 150 6.91 -0.71 8.65
CA GLY A 150 6.00 -0.79 7.50
C GLY A 150 6.08 -2.13 6.79
N ASP A 151 7.29 -2.62 6.52
CA ASP A 151 7.49 -3.90 5.84
C ASP A 151 6.96 -5.07 6.66
N SER A 152 7.20 -5.03 7.98
CA SER A 152 6.66 -6.01 8.92
C SER A 152 5.13 -6.00 8.96
N PHE A 153 4.52 -4.80 8.93
CA PHE A 153 3.08 -4.64 8.83
C PHE A 153 2.56 -5.28 7.54
N HIS A 154 3.16 -4.99 6.38
CA HIS A 154 2.73 -5.54 5.10
C HIS A 154 2.87 -7.06 5.05
N GLY A 155 3.95 -7.61 5.61
CA GLY A 155 4.13 -9.07 5.71
C GLY A 155 3.04 -9.73 6.55
N GLY A 156 2.71 -9.17 7.71
CA GLY A 156 1.63 -9.64 8.58
C GLY A 156 0.26 -9.51 7.92
N PHE A 157 -0.01 -8.38 7.29
CA PHE A 157 -1.26 -8.13 6.56
C PHE A 157 -1.45 -9.11 5.39
N ALA A 158 -0.41 -9.30 4.58
CA ALA A 158 -0.43 -10.26 3.48
C ALA A 158 -0.70 -11.69 3.97
N TYR A 159 -0.05 -12.09 5.08
CA TYR A 159 -0.31 -13.39 5.70
C TYR A 159 -1.76 -13.54 6.16
N GLY A 160 -2.32 -12.51 6.82
CA GLY A 160 -3.72 -12.50 7.27
C GLY A 160 -4.70 -12.68 6.11
N LEU A 161 -4.49 -11.95 5.00
CA LEU A 161 -5.30 -12.09 3.78
C LEU A 161 -5.22 -13.51 3.19
N MET A 162 -4.03 -14.12 3.15
CA MET A 162 -3.84 -15.48 2.63
C MET A 162 -4.49 -16.55 3.52
N GLN A 163 -4.68 -16.26 4.81
CA GLN A 163 -5.37 -17.15 5.77
C GLN A 163 -6.87 -16.84 5.88
N GLU A 164 -7.40 -15.94 5.04
CA GLU A 164 -8.80 -15.50 5.08
C GLU A 164 -9.25 -15.03 6.48
N MET A 165 -8.30 -14.40 7.22
CA MET A 165 -8.59 -13.84 8.54
C MET A 165 -9.53 -12.64 8.43
N ASP A 166 -10.31 -12.41 9.49
CA ASP A 166 -11.15 -11.23 9.59
C ASP A 166 -10.31 -9.96 9.50
N MET A 167 -10.85 -8.92 8.88
CA MET A 167 -10.18 -7.63 8.70
C MET A 167 -10.14 -6.79 9.99
N GLU A 168 -10.91 -7.17 11.02
CA GLU A 168 -10.90 -6.54 12.36
C GLU A 168 -9.91 -7.16 13.34
#